data_000baee5771c6c09bf19fde736a4e599
#
_entry.id   000baee5771c6c09bf19fde736a4e599
#
_cell.length_a   1.000
_cell.length_b   1.000
_cell.length_c   1.000
_cell.angle_alpha   90.00
_cell.angle_beta   90.00
_cell.angle_gamma   90.00
#
_symmetry.space_group_name_H-M   'P 1'
#
loop_
_entity.id
_entity.type
_entity.pdbx_description
1 polymer ?
#
loop_
_entity_poly.entity_id
_entity_poly.type
_entity_poly.pdbx_seq_one_letter_code
_entity_poly.pdbx_strand_id
1 'polypeptide(L)'
;MGVALSGHALVRMRQRGIRAEALEALLDFGRERHLHVKGRTIVFFDRLGRELAGSRGGRAYAILGRDGVVVTVGHRYRRVGRG
;
A
#
# COMPACT_ATOMS: atom_id res chain seq x y z
N MET A 1 9.56 -12.80 4.26
CA MET A 1 9.38 -11.89 5.38
C MET A 1 7.90 -11.59 5.56
N GLY A 2 7.42 -11.68 6.76
CA GLY A 2 6.02 -11.46 7.04
C GLY A 2 5.65 -9.98 7.11
N VAL A 3 4.51 -9.66 6.54
CA VAL A 3 3.90 -8.34 6.67
C VAL A 3 2.71 -8.52 7.62
N ALA A 4 2.61 -7.67 8.62
CA ALA A 4 1.48 -7.71 9.54
C ALA A 4 0.24 -7.13 8.84
N LEU A 5 -0.78 -7.97 8.70
CA LEU A 5 -2.03 -7.62 8.02
C LEU A 5 -3.20 -7.76 8.98
N SER A 6 -4.10 -6.78 8.97
CA SER A 6 -5.38 -6.94 9.64
C SER A 6 -6.25 -7.93 8.86
N GLY A 7 -7.26 -8.50 9.51
CA GLY A 7 -8.22 -9.35 8.81
C GLY A 7 -8.92 -8.65 7.68
N HIS A 8 -9.24 -7.38 7.86
CA HIS A 8 -9.85 -6.56 6.82
C HIS A 8 -8.92 -6.40 5.61
N ALA A 9 -7.63 -6.14 5.85
CA ALA A 9 -6.66 -6.01 4.78
C ALA A 9 -6.52 -7.31 3.99
N LEU A 10 -6.51 -8.45 4.67
CA LEU A 10 -6.42 -9.75 4.02
C LEU A 10 -7.62 -10.00 3.10
N VAL A 11 -8.82 -9.69 3.57
CA VAL A 11 -10.04 -9.81 2.75
C VAL A 11 -9.95 -8.90 1.53
N ARG A 12 -9.51 -7.65 1.71
CA ARG A 12 -9.39 -6.70 0.61
C ARG A 12 -8.37 -7.14 -0.43
N MET A 13 -7.26 -7.72 0.00
CA MET A 13 -6.27 -8.27 -0.94
C MET A 13 -6.91 -9.29 -1.87
N ARG A 14 -7.68 -10.21 -1.31
CA ARG A 14 -8.37 -11.24 -2.09
C ARG A 14 -9.42 -10.66 -3.03
N GLN A 15 -10.23 -9.75 -2.51
CA GLN A 15 -11.29 -9.11 -3.29
C GLN A 15 -10.76 -8.30 -4.47
N ARG A 16 -9.60 -7.69 -4.31
CA ARG A 16 -9.03 -6.77 -5.30
C ARG A 16 -7.88 -7.38 -6.10
N GLY A 17 -7.60 -8.66 -5.88
CA GLY A 17 -6.55 -9.35 -6.61
C GLY A 17 -5.15 -8.80 -6.37
N ILE A 18 -4.88 -8.31 -5.16
CA ILE A 18 -3.56 -7.79 -4.80
C ILE A 18 -2.74 -8.94 -4.23
N ARG A 19 -1.64 -9.25 -4.89
CA ARG A 19 -0.76 -10.35 -4.48
C ARG A 19 0.19 -9.91 -3.38
N ALA A 20 0.66 -10.89 -2.61
CA ALA A 20 1.63 -10.65 -1.55
C ALA A 20 2.90 -9.97 -2.07
N GLU A 21 3.39 -10.38 -3.25
CA GLU A 21 4.58 -9.78 -3.85
C GLU A 21 4.38 -8.30 -4.16
N ALA A 22 3.18 -7.92 -4.60
CA ALA A 22 2.87 -6.53 -4.87
C ALA A 22 2.87 -5.71 -3.58
N LEU A 23 2.31 -6.26 -2.51
CA LEU A 23 2.31 -5.58 -1.22
C LEU A 23 3.73 -5.43 -0.67
N GLU A 24 4.54 -6.47 -0.77
CA GLU A 24 5.94 -6.41 -0.32
C GLU A 24 6.72 -5.36 -1.11
N ALA A 25 6.56 -5.33 -2.43
CA ALA A 25 7.20 -4.32 -3.26
C ALA A 25 6.73 -2.91 -2.90
N LEU A 26 5.45 -2.77 -2.57
CA LEU A 26 4.89 -1.49 -2.16
C LEU A 26 5.53 -1.00 -0.86
N LEU A 27 5.71 -1.87 0.11
CA LEU A 27 6.34 -1.50 1.38
C LEU A 27 7.84 -1.23 1.22
N ASP A 28 8.50 -1.90 0.26
CA ASP A 28 9.92 -1.69 0.00
C ASP A 28 10.20 -0.42 -0.80
N PHE A 29 9.38 -0.11 -1.79
CA PHE A 29 9.65 0.94 -2.76
C PHE A 29 8.60 2.04 -2.80
N GLY A 30 7.50 1.88 -2.07
CA GLY A 30 6.44 2.87 -2.06
C GLY A 30 6.81 4.12 -1.30
N ARG A 31 6.09 5.17 -1.60
CA ARG A 31 6.20 6.44 -0.90
C ARG A 31 5.14 6.50 0.20
N GLU A 32 5.54 6.99 1.36
CA GLU A 32 4.65 7.13 2.51
C GLU A 32 4.14 8.56 2.61
N ARG A 33 2.90 8.67 3.03
CA ARG A 33 2.30 9.95 3.33
C ARG A 33 1.39 9.81 4.54
N HIS A 34 1.61 10.67 5.52
CA HIS A 34 0.78 10.66 6.72
C HIS A 34 -0.61 11.22 6.44
N LEU A 35 -1.61 10.51 6.93
CA LEU A 35 -2.99 10.95 6.86
C LEU A 35 -3.36 11.63 8.17
N HIS A 36 -4.19 12.66 8.09
CA HIS A 36 -4.65 13.38 9.28
C HIS A 36 -5.81 12.66 9.96
N VAL A 37 -5.82 11.33 9.90
CA VAL A 37 -6.87 10.51 10.47
C VAL A 37 -6.25 9.38 11.26
N LYS A 38 -6.46 9.38 12.56
CA LYS A 38 -6.12 8.28 13.47
C LYS A 38 -4.66 7.81 13.37
N GLY A 39 -3.74 8.69 13.02
CA GLY A 39 -2.32 8.33 12.93
C GLY A 39 -2.00 7.36 11.81
N ARG A 40 -2.79 7.33 10.77
CA ARG A 40 -2.60 6.40 9.65
C ARG A 40 -1.64 6.96 8.62
N THR A 41 -1.01 6.05 7.88
CA THR A 41 -0.10 6.38 6.79
C THR A 41 -0.55 5.63 5.55
N ILE A 42 -0.60 6.33 4.42
CA ILE A 42 -0.82 5.68 3.14
C ILE A 42 0.52 5.44 2.46
N VAL A 43 0.69 4.25 1.90
CA VAL A 43 1.86 3.88 1.09
C VAL A 43 1.38 3.61 -0.32
N PHE A 44 2.03 4.23 -1.29
CA PHE A 44 1.64 4.12 -2.69
C PHE A 44 2.88 4.19 -3.58
N PHE A 45 2.75 3.69 -4.81
CA PHE A 45 3.83 3.81 -5.78
C PHE A 45 3.79 5.18 -6.43
N ASP A 46 4.87 5.93 -6.28
CA ASP A 46 5.14 7.06 -7.15
C ASP A 46 5.86 6.56 -8.41
N ARG A 47 6.30 7.46 -9.26
CA ARG A 47 6.96 7.09 -10.50
C ARG A 47 8.22 6.25 -10.26
N LEU A 48 9.06 6.71 -9.37
CA LEU A 48 10.30 6.00 -9.04
C LEU A 48 10.02 4.64 -8.41
N GLY A 49 9.07 4.59 -7.48
CA GLY A 49 8.71 3.33 -6.83
C GLY A 49 8.22 2.29 -7.81
N ARG A 50 7.42 2.71 -8.80
CA ARG A 50 6.97 1.79 -9.85
C ARG A 50 8.11 1.26 -10.68
N GLU A 51 9.07 2.11 -11.02
CA GLU A 51 10.24 1.68 -11.77
C GLU A 51 11.06 0.65 -10.99
N LEU A 52 11.27 0.90 -9.71
CA LEU A 52 12.03 -0.01 -8.84
C LEU A 52 11.30 -1.34 -8.62
N ALA A 53 9.98 -1.30 -8.50
CA ALA A 53 9.18 -2.51 -8.30
C ALA A 53 9.06 -3.36 -9.57
N GLY A 54 9.22 -2.76 -10.74
CA GLY A 54 9.09 -3.45 -12.01
C GLY A 54 7.71 -4.05 -12.20
N SER A 55 7.64 -5.31 -12.58
CA SER A 55 6.36 -5.99 -12.82
C SER A 55 5.50 -6.16 -11.57
N ARG A 56 6.09 -6.02 -10.39
CA ARG A 56 5.35 -6.07 -9.12
C ARG A 56 4.65 -4.76 -8.80
N GLY A 57 5.03 -3.70 -9.48
CA GLY A 57 4.43 -2.39 -9.30
C GLY A 57 3.01 -2.33 -9.82
N GLY A 58 2.42 -1.17 -9.77
CA GLY A 58 1.07 -0.98 -10.26
C GLY A 58 0.38 0.15 -9.54
N ARG A 59 -0.92 -0.02 -9.34
CA ARG A 59 -1.76 1.00 -8.71
C ARG A 59 -2.14 0.66 -7.28
N ALA A 60 -1.55 -0.38 -6.71
CA ALA A 60 -1.84 -0.76 -5.35
C ALA A 60 -1.43 0.33 -4.37
N TYR A 61 -2.19 0.44 -3.31
CA TYR A 61 -1.83 1.24 -2.15
C TYR A 61 -2.16 0.46 -0.89
N ALA A 62 -1.55 0.85 0.21
CA ALA A 62 -1.85 0.27 1.52
C ALA A 62 -2.01 1.40 2.53
N ILE A 63 -2.87 1.20 3.51
CA ILE A 63 -2.99 2.11 4.63
C ILE A 63 -2.53 1.37 5.87
N LEU A 64 -1.59 1.97 6.59
CA LEU A 64 -1.01 1.41 7.80
C LEU A 64 -1.54 2.16 9.02
N GLY A 65 -1.76 1.42 10.09
CA GLY A 65 -2.03 2.00 11.40
C GLY A 65 -0.75 2.49 12.06
N ARG A 66 -0.88 3.05 13.26
CA ARG A 66 0.27 3.55 14.04
C ARG A 66 1.30 2.48 14.33
N ASP A 67 0.84 1.27 14.52
CA ASP A 67 1.68 0.12 14.85
C ASP A 67 2.36 -0.50 13.62
N GLY A 68 2.14 0.08 12.44
CA GLY A 68 2.70 -0.45 11.20
C GLY A 68 1.93 -1.61 10.61
N VAL A 69 0.81 -1.98 11.19
CA VAL A 69 -0.04 -3.04 10.63
C VAL A 69 -0.81 -2.51 9.43
N VAL A 70 -0.83 -3.25 8.34
CA VAL A 70 -1.62 -2.89 7.16
C VAL A 70 -3.10 -3.10 7.49
N VAL A 71 -3.86 -2.02 7.49
CA VAL A 71 -5.28 -2.06 7.87
C VAL A 71 -6.19 -2.17 6.66
N THR A 72 -5.77 -1.70 5.50
CA THR A 72 -6.50 -1.90 4.26
C THR A 72 -5.58 -1.75 3.06
N VAL A 73 -6.01 -2.29 1.93
CA VAL A 73 -5.32 -2.18 0.65
C VAL A 73 -6.34 -1.91 -0.44
N GLY A 74 -5.89 -1.38 -1.56
CA GLY A 74 -6.73 -1.15 -2.71
C GLY A 74 -5.92 -0.75 -3.92
N HIS A 75 -6.62 -0.44 -4.99
CA HIS A 75 -6.02 0.14 -6.19
C HIS A 75 -6.40 1.60 -6.28
N ARG A 76 -5.44 2.46 -6.59
CA ARG A 76 -5.72 3.86 -6.75
C ARG A 76 -5.81 4.22 -8.23
N TYR A 77 -6.77 5.05 -8.54
CA TYR A 77 -7.02 5.51 -9.90
C TYR A 77 -6.79 7.01 -10.05
N ARG A 78 -6.41 7.67 -8.96
CA ARG A 78 -6.10 9.10 -8.95
C ARG A 78 -4.77 9.34 -8.26
N ARG A 79 -4.15 10.46 -8.51
CA ARG A 79 -2.96 10.87 -7.78
C ARG A 79 -3.28 11.05 -6.31
N VAL A 80 -2.40 10.54 -5.48
CA VAL A 80 -2.49 10.72 -4.04
C VAL A 80 -1.88 12.07 -3.68
N GLY A 81 -2.61 12.81 -2.86
CA GLY A 81 -2.04 13.99 -2.23
C GLY A 81 -1.52 15.02 -3.17
N ARG A 82 -2.33 15.43 -4.00
CA ARG A 82 -2.07 16.53 -4.85
C ARG A 82 -1.97 17.82 -4.03
N GLY A 83 -0.96 18.46 -4.12
CA GLY A 83 -0.78 19.72 -3.39
C GLY A 83 -0.12 19.52 -2.10
#